data_64fc0a1cbb4cab5c1dd5cbf39d076f91
#
_entry.id   64fc0a1cbb4cab5c1dd5cbf39d076f91
#
_cell.length_a   1.000
_cell.length_b   1.000
_cell.length_c   1.000
_cell.angle_alpha   90.00
_cell.angle_beta   90.00
_cell.angle_gamma   90.00
#
_symmetry.space_group_name_H-M   'P 1'
#
loop_
_entity.id
_entity.type
_entity.pdbx_description
1 polymer ?
#
loop_
_entity_poly.entity_id
_entity_poly.type
_entity_poly.pdbx_seq_one_letter_code
_entity_poly.pdbx_strand_id
1 'polypeptide(L)'
;ISPNGPVNPTTGNTAPITVTSGSTNTTTDAGLYQAASIGNYVWEDADKDGIQDGTELGVNGVTVQLKNAVGTILQTTTTSTNPTTGGAGYYQFSNLVPGDYIVTFVTPLNYKVTSANTTGDALDSDIDAVTGNSPLTNLVSGESDQTVDAGIYRQGSIGDLVWTDTNGNGIKDPTETGVNGVTVLLKDALGNVLQTAVTTNSPTTGEAGYYNFTVDPGTYIVMVMAPTGTTISPNGPVNPTTGNTAPITVTSGSTNTTTDAGLYQAARIGNYVWFDTDKDGVQDGNESGINGFVVNLYNSSNILVGTTTTSNDPNTGLPGFYEFTGLLPNTYYIQVIPTAGLGYSSTAANNNVTGTEASDSDINGLHGTNTSTDVTLVSG
;
A
#
# COMPACT_ATOMS: atom_id res chain seq x y z
N ILE A 1 -55.83 10.48 -11.95
CA ILE A 1 -57.03 9.90 -11.31
C ILE A 1 -56.58 8.62 -10.61
N SER A 2 -57.08 8.34 -9.41
CA SER A 2 -56.73 7.14 -8.63
C SER A 2 -57.03 5.85 -9.40
N PRO A 3 -56.16 4.88 -9.50
CA PRO A 3 -56.35 3.66 -10.30
C PRO A 3 -57.44 2.72 -9.76
N ASN A 4 -57.81 2.85 -8.50
CA ASN A 4 -58.80 2.00 -7.84
C ASN A 4 -60.19 2.63 -7.66
N GLY A 5 -60.44 3.80 -8.26
CA GLY A 5 -61.73 4.48 -8.21
C GLY A 5 -62.68 4.03 -9.34
N PRO A 6 -63.93 4.45 -9.27
CA PRO A 6 -64.95 4.12 -10.29
C PRO A 6 -64.69 4.87 -11.62
N VAL A 7 -63.77 5.83 -11.65
CA VAL A 7 -63.41 6.60 -12.84
C VAL A 7 -62.19 5.97 -13.49
N ASN A 8 -62.26 5.66 -14.78
CA ASN A 8 -61.13 5.14 -15.53
C ASN A 8 -59.97 6.12 -15.57
N PRO A 9 -58.78 5.78 -15.09
CA PRO A 9 -57.65 6.71 -14.92
C PRO A 9 -57.15 7.25 -16.27
N THR A 10 -57.32 6.54 -17.36
CA THR A 10 -56.84 6.92 -18.69
C THR A 10 -57.80 7.82 -19.41
N THR A 11 -59.12 7.55 -19.30
CA THR A 11 -60.14 8.27 -20.09
C THR A 11 -60.88 9.33 -19.25
N GLY A 12 -60.80 9.30 -17.92
CA GLY A 12 -61.54 10.15 -17.05
C GLY A 12 -63.06 9.82 -16.96
N ASN A 13 -63.48 8.73 -17.59
CA ASN A 13 -64.90 8.34 -17.66
C ASN A 13 -65.23 7.26 -16.63
N THR A 14 -66.44 7.30 -16.12
CA THR A 14 -67.01 6.14 -15.40
C THR A 14 -67.60 5.12 -16.38
N ALA A 15 -67.85 3.89 -15.94
CA ALA A 15 -68.79 3.04 -16.61
C ALA A 15 -70.21 3.69 -16.65
N PRO A 16 -71.06 3.35 -17.60
CA PRO A 16 -72.43 3.86 -17.65
C PRO A 16 -73.14 3.66 -16.31
N ILE A 17 -73.74 4.71 -15.81
CA ILE A 17 -74.47 4.72 -14.54
C ILE A 17 -75.95 4.77 -14.82
N THR A 18 -76.69 3.78 -14.34
CA THR A 18 -78.14 3.79 -14.44
C THR A 18 -78.74 4.40 -13.22
N VAL A 19 -79.55 5.47 -13.44
CA VAL A 19 -80.39 6.11 -12.40
C VAL A 19 -81.89 5.86 -12.72
N THR A 20 -82.65 5.53 -11.72
CA THR A 20 -84.07 5.29 -11.86
C THR A 20 -84.87 6.48 -11.20
N SER A 21 -86.17 6.56 -11.53
CA SER A 21 -86.98 7.66 -10.98
C SER A 21 -86.94 7.69 -9.41
N GLY A 22 -86.53 8.80 -8.84
CA GLY A 22 -86.42 9.02 -7.40
C GLY A 22 -85.17 8.43 -6.75
N SER A 23 -84.23 7.80 -7.53
CA SER A 23 -82.94 7.31 -6.97
C SER A 23 -81.88 8.42 -6.94
N THR A 24 -80.97 8.33 -5.96
CA THR A 24 -79.79 9.19 -5.84
C THR A 24 -78.60 8.29 -5.90
N ASN A 25 -77.58 8.59 -6.79
CA ASN A 25 -76.31 7.93 -6.80
C ASN A 25 -75.28 8.84 -6.12
N THR A 26 -74.70 8.39 -5.00
CA THR A 26 -73.70 9.06 -4.20
C THR A 26 -72.38 8.26 -4.16
N THR A 27 -72.18 7.33 -5.13
CA THR A 27 -71.01 6.43 -5.13
C THR A 27 -70.07 6.71 -6.30
N THR A 28 -70.26 7.82 -7.01
CA THR A 28 -69.41 8.16 -8.16
C THR A 28 -68.42 9.26 -7.79
N ASP A 29 -67.34 8.85 -7.17
CA ASP A 29 -66.29 9.75 -6.72
C ASP A 29 -65.04 9.60 -7.58
N ALA A 30 -64.21 10.64 -7.69
CA ALA A 30 -62.93 10.61 -8.35
C ALA A 30 -61.81 11.09 -7.43
N GLY A 31 -60.89 10.23 -7.10
CA GLY A 31 -59.63 10.59 -6.47
C GLY A 31 -58.61 11.11 -7.50
N LEU A 32 -57.91 12.18 -7.14
CA LEU A 32 -56.82 12.74 -7.95
C LEU A 32 -55.50 12.62 -7.17
N TYR A 33 -54.44 12.35 -7.90
CA TYR A 33 -53.06 12.41 -7.38
C TYR A 33 -52.15 13.15 -8.33
N GLN A 34 -51.09 13.72 -7.84
CA GLN A 34 -49.97 14.19 -8.64
C GLN A 34 -48.96 13.06 -8.78
N ALA A 35 -48.36 12.90 -9.97
CA ALA A 35 -47.31 11.93 -10.19
C ALA A 35 -46.08 12.26 -9.33
N ALA A 36 -45.49 11.22 -8.77
CA ALA A 36 -44.25 11.30 -8.00
C ALA A 36 -43.04 11.00 -8.85
N SER A 37 -41.86 11.23 -8.29
CA SER A 37 -40.56 10.84 -8.87
C SER A 37 -39.61 10.37 -7.78
N ILE A 38 -38.63 9.53 -8.19
CA ILE A 38 -37.54 9.05 -7.35
C ILE A 38 -36.24 9.03 -8.16
N GLY A 39 -35.14 9.43 -7.57
CA GLY A 39 -33.84 9.47 -8.25
C GLY A 39 -32.79 10.11 -7.36
N ASN A 40 -31.58 10.19 -7.84
CA ASN A 40 -30.47 11.06 -7.47
C ASN A 40 -29.19 10.63 -8.20
N TYR A 41 -28.13 10.20 -7.51
CA TYR A 41 -26.81 9.97 -8.09
C TYR A 41 -26.23 8.60 -7.78
N VAL A 42 -25.33 8.17 -8.68
CA VAL A 42 -24.36 7.11 -8.42
C VAL A 42 -22.98 7.73 -8.52
N TRP A 43 -22.12 7.56 -7.51
CA TRP A 43 -20.77 8.14 -7.51
C TRP A 43 -19.69 7.08 -7.24
N GLU A 44 -18.43 7.41 -7.59
CA GLU A 44 -17.27 6.60 -7.23
C GLU A 44 -16.79 7.01 -5.83
N ASP A 45 -17.07 6.17 -4.85
CA ASP A 45 -16.65 6.31 -3.47
C ASP A 45 -15.15 6.00 -3.35
N ALA A 46 -14.35 7.05 -3.23
CA ALA A 46 -12.90 6.98 -3.36
C ALA A 46 -12.23 6.33 -2.14
N ASP A 47 -12.77 6.50 -0.95
CA ASP A 47 -12.21 5.99 0.31
C ASP A 47 -13.10 4.94 0.99
N LYS A 48 -14.26 4.65 0.41
CA LYS A 48 -15.21 3.62 0.85
C LYS A 48 -15.85 3.96 2.20
N ASP A 49 -16.10 5.21 2.49
CA ASP A 49 -16.76 5.59 3.72
C ASP A 49 -18.30 5.62 3.60
N GLY A 50 -18.83 5.56 2.37
CA GLY A 50 -20.26 5.56 2.06
C GLY A 50 -20.88 6.95 2.02
N ILE A 51 -20.09 8.01 2.05
CA ILE A 51 -20.52 9.42 1.98
C ILE A 51 -20.00 10.02 0.67
N GLN A 52 -20.84 10.75 -0.05
CA GLN A 52 -20.40 11.46 -1.24
C GLN A 52 -19.61 12.71 -0.88
N ASP A 53 -18.31 12.65 -0.94
CA ASP A 53 -17.42 13.76 -0.72
C ASP A 53 -17.36 14.73 -1.92
N GLY A 54 -17.02 16.00 -1.66
CA GLY A 54 -17.02 17.06 -2.68
C GLY A 54 -16.02 16.86 -3.83
N THR A 55 -15.12 15.90 -3.73
CA THR A 55 -14.13 15.53 -4.76
C THR A 55 -14.52 14.26 -5.52
N GLU A 56 -15.54 13.57 -5.09
CA GLU A 56 -16.00 12.31 -5.68
C GLU A 56 -16.90 12.56 -6.88
N LEU A 57 -16.65 11.84 -7.93
CA LEU A 57 -17.31 12.06 -9.20
C LEU A 57 -18.44 11.07 -9.42
N GLY A 58 -19.55 11.55 -9.97
CA GLY A 58 -20.64 10.71 -10.41
C GLY A 58 -20.23 9.75 -11.53
N VAL A 59 -20.82 8.56 -11.57
CA VAL A 59 -20.55 7.49 -12.54
C VAL A 59 -21.70 7.34 -13.52
N ASN A 60 -21.46 7.66 -14.79
CA ASN A 60 -22.42 7.45 -15.88
C ASN A 60 -22.40 5.98 -16.36
N GLY A 61 -23.56 5.52 -16.91
CA GLY A 61 -23.67 4.20 -17.53
C GLY A 61 -24.03 3.07 -16.56
N VAL A 62 -24.30 3.37 -15.28
CA VAL A 62 -24.77 2.38 -14.31
C VAL A 62 -26.26 2.09 -14.56
N THR A 63 -26.61 0.82 -14.71
CA THR A 63 -28.00 0.39 -14.87
C THR A 63 -28.74 0.48 -13.56
N VAL A 64 -29.88 1.21 -13.55
CA VAL A 64 -30.75 1.38 -12.39
C VAL A 64 -32.13 0.84 -12.73
N GLN A 65 -32.73 0.07 -11.84
CA GLN A 65 -34.05 -0.53 -11.98
C GLN A 65 -34.99 -0.06 -10.89
N LEU A 66 -36.18 0.36 -11.26
CA LEU A 66 -37.27 0.60 -10.35
C LEU A 66 -38.12 -0.67 -10.23
N LYS A 67 -38.37 -1.12 -9.02
CA LYS A 67 -39.19 -2.29 -8.70
C LYS A 67 -40.34 -1.92 -7.80
N ASN A 68 -41.43 -2.70 -7.85
CA ASN A 68 -42.47 -2.62 -6.83
C ASN A 68 -42.06 -3.36 -5.55
N ALA A 69 -42.89 -3.26 -4.51
CA ALA A 69 -42.66 -3.89 -3.19
C ALA A 69 -42.46 -5.42 -3.23
N VAL A 70 -42.91 -6.11 -4.29
CA VAL A 70 -42.77 -7.56 -4.46
C VAL A 70 -41.58 -7.93 -5.37
N GLY A 71 -40.76 -6.93 -5.78
CA GLY A 71 -39.53 -7.13 -6.54
C GLY A 71 -39.69 -7.20 -8.07
N THR A 72 -40.89 -6.92 -8.61
CA THR A 72 -41.11 -6.88 -10.07
C THR A 72 -40.55 -5.58 -10.65
N ILE A 73 -39.73 -5.69 -11.70
CA ILE A 73 -39.16 -4.54 -12.41
C ILE A 73 -40.28 -3.79 -13.14
N LEU A 74 -40.42 -2.51 -12.87
CA LEU A 74 -41.37 -1.61 -13.50
C LEU A 74 -40.73 -0.75 -14.59
N GLN A 75 -39.54 -0.23 -14.32
CA GLN A 75 -38.78 0.63 -15.24
C GLN A 75 -37.28 0.31 -15.12
N THR A 76 -36.52 0.63 -16.15
CA THR A 76 -35.05 0.54 -16.16
C THR A 76 -34.50 1.79 -16.84
N THR A 77 -33.44 2.37 -16.27
CA THR A 77 -32.70 3.49 -16.83
C THR A 77 -31.19 3.26 -16.65
N THR A 78 -30.39 4.18 -17.15
CA THR A 78 -28.95 4.24 -16.92
C THR A 78 -28.57 5.62 -16.43
N THR A 79 -27.60 5.70 -15.53
CA THR A 79 -27.08 6.98 -15.07
C THR A 79 -26.44 7.75 -16.20
N SER A 80 -26.64 9.05 -16.21
CA SER A 80 -26.16 9.98 -17.24
C SER A 80 -25.82 11.33 -16.62
N THR A 81 -25.36 12.25 -17.45
CA THR A 81 -25.13 13.63 -17.02
C THR A 81 -26.47 14.31 -16.70
N ASN A 82 -26.57 14.93 -15.53
CA ASN A 82 -27.73 15.68 -15.10
C ASN A 82 -27.97 16.87 -16.03
N PRO A 83 -29.14 16.96 -16.69
CA PRO A 83 -29.40 18.01 -17.68
C PRO A 83 -29.47 19.44 -17.10
N THR A 84 -29.63 19.55 -15.79
CA THR A 84 -29.74 20.84 -15.09
C THR A 84 -28.42 21.30 -14.49
N THR A 85 -27.69 20.39 -13.82
CA THR A 85 -26.46 20.71 -13.08
C THR A 85 -25.20 20.40 -13.88
N GLY A 86 -25.27 19.52 -14.89
CA GLY A 86 -24.11 19.01 -15.62
C GLY A 86 -23.31 17.94 -14.87
N GLY A 87 -23.71 17.53 -13.65
CA GLY A 87 -23.07 16.49 -12.88
C GLY A 87 -23.28 15.09 -13.50
N ALA A 88 -22.25 14.27 -13.52
CA ALA A 88 -22.34 12.87 -13.95
C ALA A 88 -23.03 12.01 -12.88
N GLY A 89 -23.50 10.81 -13.27
CA GLY A 89 -24.05 9.81 -12.34
C GLY A 89 -25.54 9.97 -12.03
N TYR A 90 -26.21 10.91 -12.65
CA TYR A 90 -27.63 11.21 -12.38
C TYR A 90 -28.57 10.16 -13.00
N TYR A 91 -29.61 9.80 -12.24
CA TYR A 91 -30.75 9.03 -12.72
C TYR A 91 -32.05 9.57 -12.13
N GLN A 92 -33.17 9.35 -12.80
CA GLN A 92 -34.50 9.66 -12.30
C GLN A 92 -35.56 8.76 -12.93
N PHE A 93 -36.49 8.29 -12.12
CA PHE A 93 -37.78 7.71 -12.51
C PHE A 93 -38.86 8.73 -12.24
N SER A 94 -39.66 9.05 -13.23
CA SER A 94 -40.74 10.05 -13.12
C SER A 94 -42.08 9.47 -13.56
N ASN A 95 -43.18 10.26 -13.35
CA ASN A 95 -44.53 9.84 -13.63
C ASN A 95 -44.99 8.63 -12.84
N LEU A 96 -44.52 8.49 -11.60
CA LEU A 96 -44.86 7.38 -10.72
C LEU A 96 -46.20 7.58 -10.03
N VAL A 97 -46.96 6.52 -9.88
CA VAL A 97 -48.16 6.50 -9.01
C VAL A 97 -47.67 6.46 -7.57
N PRO A 98 -48.32 7.21 -6.63
CA PRO A 98 -48.00 7.07 -5.22
C PRO A 98 -48.06 5.62 -4.76
N GLY A 99 -47.04 5.18 -4.00
CA GLY A 99 -46.90 3.78 -3.58
C GLY A 99 -45.50 3.41 -3.17
N ASP A 100 -45.29 2.09 -2.94
CA ASP A 100 -44.04 1.54 -2.43
C ASP A 100 -43.12 1.07 -3.57
N TYR A 101 -41.84 1.49 -3.51
CA TYR A 101 -40.87 1.23 -4.52
C TYR A 101 -39.53 0.76 -3.91
N ILE A 102 -38.77 0.00 -4.68
CA ILE A 102 -37.35 -0.36 -4.43
C ILE A 102 -36.55 0.09 -5.65
N VAL A 103 -35.47 0.81 -5.42
CA VAL A 103 -34.47 1.11 -6.45
C VAL A 103 -33.35 0.08 -6.36
N THR A 104 -32.97 -0.50 -7.50
CA THR A 104 -31.90 -1.47 -7.58
C THR A 104 -30.81 -1.00 -8.52
N PHE A 105 -29.58 -0.98 -8.05
CA PHE A 105 -28.41 -0.64 -8.85
C PHE A 105 -27.73 -1.92 -9.28
N VAL A 106 -27.54 -2.08 -10.59
CA VAL A 106 -26.81 -3.22 -11.15
C VAL A 106 -25.32 -2.87 -11.13
N THR A 107 -24.58 -3.45 -10.21
CA THR A 107 -23.17 -3.18 -10.02
C THR A 107 -22.38 -3.42 -11.33
N PRO A 108 -21.66 -2.41 -11.85
CA PRO A 108 -20.86 -2.58 -13.06
C PRO A 108 -19.69 -3.54 -12.83
N LEU A 109 -19.17 -4.11 -13.92
CA LEU A 109 -18.00 -4.97 -13.88
C LEU A 109 -16.81 -4.24 -13.22
N ASN A 110 -16.08 -4.92 -12.33
CA ASN A 110 -14.94 -4.42 -11.54
C ASN A 110 -15.30 -3.37 -10.47
N TYR A 111 -16.57 -3.07 -10.26
CA TYR A 111 -17.00 -2.27 -9.14
C TYR A 111 -17.58 -3.14 -8.02
N LYS A 112 -17.58 -2.61 -6.84
CA LYS A 112 -18.32 -3.08 -5.66
C LYS A 112 -19.16 -1.95 -5.13
N VAL A 113 -20.23 -2.30 -4.44
CA VAL A 113 -21.08 -1.32 -3.75
C VAL A 113 -20.47 -1.03 -2.40
N THR A 114 -20.44 0.25 -2.02
CA THR A 114 -20.08 0.67 -0.66
C THR A 114 -21.20 0.31 0.32
N SER A 115 -20.86 0.23 1.60
CA SER A 115 -21.88 -0.02 2.62
C SER A 115 -22.80 1.18 2.76
N ALA A 116 -24.10 0.92 2.99
CA ALA A 116 -25.03 1.98 3.31
C ALA A 116 -24.55 2.74 4.56
N ASN A 117 -24.58 4.07 4.48
CA ASN A 117 -24.28 4.96 5.58
C ASN A 117 -25.59 5.60 6.07
N THR A 118 -25.72 5.83 7.35
CA THR A 118 -26.96 6.32 7.99
C THR A 118 -26.84 7.77 8.49
N THR A 119 -25.87 8.53 8.01
CA THR A 119 -25.51 9.84 8.58
C THR A 119 -26.24 11.02 7.96
N GLY A 120 -26.90 10.87 6.82
CA GLY A 120 -27.69 11.95 6.19
C GLY A 120 -28.17 11.59 4.79
N ASP A 121 -29.51 11.60 4.60
CA ASP A 121 -30.24 11.15 3.41
C ASP A 121 -29.83 11.73 2.03
N ALA A 122 -29.01 12.75 1.95
CA ALA A 122 -28.80 13.46 0.67
C ALA A 122 -27.41 13.22 0.05
N LEU A 123 -26.47 12.62 0.78
CA LEU A 123 -25.07 12.47 0.37
C LEU A 123 -24.48 11.13 0.80
N ASP A 124 -25.29 10.19 1.28
CA ASP A 124 -24.81 8.86 1.67
C ASP A 124 -25.36 7.76 0.76
N SER A 125 -24.76 6.59 0.83
CA SER A 125 -25.22 5.43 0.07
C SER A 125 -26.36 4.73 0.78
N ASP A 126 -27.51 4.58 0.11
CA ASP A 126 -28.72 3.96 0.67
C ASP A 126 -28.81 2.47 0.38
N ILE A 127 -27.92 1.92 -0.41
CA ILE A 127 -28.11 0.59 -0.96
C ILE A 127 -27.38 -0.50 -0.18
N ASP A 128 -28.07 -1.63 -0.04
CA ASP A 128 -27.48 -2.83 0.51
C ASP A 128 -26.36 -3.37 -0.40
N ALA A 129 -25.16 -3.51 0.13
CA ALA A 129 -23.96 -3.89 -0.62
C ALA A 129 -24.01 -5.28 -1.23
N VAL A 130 -24.91 -6.16 -0.77
CA VAL A 130 -25.06 -7.54 -1.26
C VAL A 130 -26.09 -7.62 -2.38
N THR A 131 -27.22 -6.96 -2.20
CA THR A 131 -28.35 -7.05 -3.12
C THR A 131 -28.40 -5.92 -4.15
N GLY A 132 -27.72 -4.79 -3.89
CA GLY A 132 -27.81 -3.56 -4.67
C GLY A 132 -29.15 -2.86 -4.57
N ASN A 133 -29.98 -3.20 -3.59
CA ASN A 133 -31.32 -2.62 -3.42
C ASN A 133 -31.31 -1.52 -2.38
N SER A 134 -32.10 -0.46 -2.62
CA SER A 134 -32.49 0.49 -1.60
C SER A 134 -33.46 -0.14 -0.59
N PRO A 135 -33.67 0.45 0.59
CA PRO A 135 -34.86 0.20 1.41
C PRO A 135 -36.15 0.39 0.61
N LEU A 136 -37.25 -0.13 1.13
CA LEU A 136 -38.59 0.13 0.60
C LEU A 136 -38.95 1.58 0.85
N THR A 137 -39.11 2.36 -0.22
CA THR A 137 -39.45 3.80 -0.17
C THR A 137 -40.91 3.99 -0.53
N ASN A 138 -41.67 4.71 0.31
CA ASN A 138 -43.08 5.05 0.07
C ASN A 138 -43.17 6.47 -0.51
N LEU A 139 -43.59 6.57 -1.76
CA LEU A 139 -43.84 7.87 -2.41
C LEU A 139 -45.28 8.33 -2.22
N VAL A 140 -45.47 9.55 -1.73
CA VAL A 140 -46.78 10.16 -1.64
C VAL A 140 -47.08 11.02 -2.88
N SER A 141 -48.34 11.51 -2.97
CA SER A 141 -48.80 12.31 -4.11
C SER A 141 -47.97 13.59 -4.31
N GLY A 142 -47.35 13.72 -5.49
CA GLY A 142 -46.55 14.88 -5.89
C GLY A 142 -45.13 14.93 -5.31
N GLU A 143 -44.68 13.87 -4.61
CA GLU A 143 -43.36 13.81 -4.01
C GLU A 143 -42.26 13.67 -5.09
N SER A 144 -41.14 14.34 -4.82
CA SER A 144 -39.91 14.18 -5.59
C SER A 144 -38.82 13.77 -4.61
N ASP A 145 -38.64 12.48 -4.46
CA ASP A 145 -37.56 11.89 -3.64
C ASP A 145 -36.24 11.93 -4.41
N GLN A 146 -35.27 12.65 -3.88
CA GLN A 146 -33.93 12.84 -4.43
C GLN A 146 -32.88 12.43 -3.38
N THR A 147 -33.16 11.37 -2.63
CA THR A 147 -32.30 10.88 -1.54
C THR A 147 -31.84 9.45 -1.73
N VAL A 148 -32.20 8.78 -2.82
CA VAL A 148 -31.80 7.40 -3.06
C VAL A 148 -30.52 7.35 -3.89
N ASP A 149 -29.41 7.19 -3.21
CA ASP A 149 -28.07 7.29 -3.75
C ASP A 149 -27.27 5.99 -3.68
N ALA A 150 -26.23 5.85 -4.51
CA ALA A 150 -25.38 4.67 -4.51
C ALA A 150 -23.90 5.02 -4.67
N GLY A 151 -23.11 4.71 -3.66
CA GLY A 151 -21.65 4.71 -3.73
C GLY A 151 -21.15 3.39 -4.31
N ILE A 152 -20.22 3.45 -5.25
CA ILE A 152 -19.52 2.28 -5.81
C ILE A 152 -18.02 2.54 -5.87
N TYR A 153 -17.22 1.50 -5.64
CA TYR A 153 -15.77 1.61 -5.67
C TYR A 153 -15.11 0.46 -6.44
N ARG A 154 -13.88 0.67 -6.89
CA ARG A 154 -13.02 -0.37 -7.46
C ARG A 154 -11.95 -0.77 -6.45
N GLN A 155 -11.58 -2.04 -6.45
CA GLN A 155 -10.42 -2.46 -5.69
C GLN A 155 -9.15 -1.81 -6.25
N GLY A 156 -8.27 -1.39 -5.37
CA GLY A 156 -6.93 -0.96 -5.69
C GLY A 156 -5.91 -2.08 -5.49
N SER A 157 -4.63 -1.76 -5.64
CA SER A 157 -3.54 -2.70 -5.40
C SER A 157 -2.35 -2.04 -4.70
N ILE A 158 -1.63 -2.85 -3.92
CA ILE A 158 -0.37 -2.49 -3.28
C ILE A 158 0.63 -3.59 -3.59
N GLY A 159 1.78 -3.23 -4.11
CA GLY A 159 2.84 -4.19 -4.39
C GLY A 159 4.04 -3.50 -4.98
N ASP A 160 5.00 -4.27 -5.30
CA ASP A 160 6.06 -4.16 -6.29
C ASP A 160 7.12 -5.23 -6.09
N LEU A 161 8.36 -4.87 -5.74
CA LEU A 161 9.51 -5.78 -5.80
C LEU A 161 10.26 -5.86 -4.47
N VAL A 162 10.82 -7.06 -4.22
CA VAL A 162 11.89 -7.27 -3.25
C VAL A 162 13.11 -7.74 -4.03
N TRP A 163 14.28 -7.10 -3.84
CA TRP A 163 15.50 -7.39 -4.60
C TRP A 163 16.73 -7.54 -3.70
N THR A 164 17.82 -8.09 -4.27
CA THR A 164 19.13 -8.09 -3.64
C THR A 164 19.80 -6.74 -3.87
N ASP A 165 19.93 -5.95 -2.82
CA ASP A 165 20.62 -4.66 -2.83
C ASP A 165 22.11 -4.91 -2.56
N THR A 166 22.91 -4.93 -3.63
CA THR A 166 24.32 -5.30 -3.56
C THR A 166 25.22 -4.22 -2.98
N ASN A 167 24.79 -2.97 -3.05
CA ASN A 167 25.56 -1.82 -2.57
C ASN A 167 24.94 -1.15 -1.32
N GLY A 168 23.80 -1.63 -0.84
CA GLY A 168 23.14 -1.15 0.40
C GLY A 168 22.53 0.24 0.31
N ASN A 169 22.28 0.76 -0.91
CA ASN A 169 21.81 2.13 -1.11
C ASN A 169 20.29 2.29 -0.99
N GLY A 170 19.52 1.19 -1.01
CA GLY A 170 18.05 1.18 -0.94
C GLY A 170 17.36 1.53 -2.26
N ILE A 171 18.09 1.57 -3.37
CA ILE A 171 17.61 1.84 -4.72
C ILE A 171 17.86 0.62 -5.58
N LYS A 172 16.87 0.16 -6.34
CA LYS A 172 17.06 -0.97 -7.25
C LYS A 172 17.87 -0.55 -8.48
N ASP A 173 19.12 -0.96 -8.52
CA ASP A 173 20.01 -0.72 -9.66
C ASP A 173 19.75 -1.72 -10.82
N PRO A 174 20.09 -1.37 -12.07
CA PRO A 174 19.81 -2.22 -13.24
C PRO A 174 20.47 -3.61 -13.18
N THR A 175 21.56 -3.77 -12.43
CA THR A 175 22.28 -5.03 -12.26
C THR A 175 21.76 -5.89 -11.12
N GLU A 176 20.88 -5.36 -10.31
CA GLU A 176 20.34 -6.04 -9.14
C GLU A 176 19.12 -6.88 -9.51
N THR A 177 19.03 -8.04 -8.89
CA THR A 177 18.01 -9.04 -9.21
C THR A 177 16.96 -9.16 -8.12
N GLY A 178 15.71 -9.36 -8.52
CA GLY A 178 14.62 -9.63 -7.60
C GLY A 178 14.80 -10.95 -6.84
N VAL A 179 14.26 -11.03 -5.64
CA VAL A 179 14.35 -12.18 -4.73
C VAL A 179 12.99 -12.84 -4.58
N ASN A 180 12.83 -14.06 -5.08
CA ASN A 180 11.65 -14.89 -4.88
C ASN A 180 11.69 -15.59 -3.52
N GLY A 181 10.51 -15.95 -2.98
CA GLY A 181 10.39 -16.68 -1.73
C GLY A 181 10.37 -15.82 -0.47
N VAL A 182 10.38 -14.50 -0.59
CA VAL A 182 10.28 -13.58 0.55
C VAL A 182 8.81 -13.46 0.98
N THR A 183 8.54 -13.65 2.26
CA THR A 183 7.19 -13.45 2.83
C THR A 183 6.91 -11.97 3.02
N VAL A 184 5.77 -11.53 2.51
CA VAL A 184 5.27 -10.16 2.65
C VAL A 184 3.87 -10.21 3.27
N LEU A 185 3.62 -9.39 4.27
CA LEU A 185 2.34 -9.30 4.97
C LEU A 185 1.67 -7.96 4.68
N LEU A 186 0.38 -8.01 4.37
CA LEU A 186 -0.48 -6.83 4.37
C LEU A 186 -1.17 -6.75 5.73
N LYS A 187 -1.13 -5.59 6.35
CA LYS A 187 -1.74 -5.32 7.66
C LYS A 187 -2.72 -4.14 7.58
N ASP A 188 -3.70 -4.13 8.48
CA ASP A 188 -4.52 -2.94 8.73
C ASP A 188 -3.73 -1.87 9.54
N ALA A 189 -4.35 -0.72 9.75
CA ALA A 189 -3.76 0.38 10.52
C ALA A 189 -3.52 0.04 12.01
N LEU A 190 -4.16 -1.01 12.54
CA LEU A 190 -3.97 -1.52 13.90
C LEU A 190 -2.86 -2.57 13.98
N GLY A 191 -2.29 -2.99 12.84
CA GLY A 191 -1.22 -3.98 12.75
C GLY A 191 -1.70 -5.44 12.63
N ASN A 192 -3.02 -5.70 12.48
CA ASN A 192 -3.53 -7.04 12.24
C ASN A 192 -3.21 -7.49 10.81
N VAL A 193 -2.79 -8.73 10.64
CA VAL A 193 -2.50 -9.31 9.31
C VAL A 193 -3.80 -9.60 8.58
N LEU A 194 -3.96 -9.00 7.40
CA LEU A 194 -5.10 -9.19 6.51
C LEU A 194 -4.82 -10.20 5.41
N GLN A 195 -3.63 -10.14 4.79
CA GLN A 195 -3.20 -11.02 3.71
C GLN A 195 -1.72 -11.36 3.85
N THR A 196 -1.31 -12.47 3.25
CA THR A 196 0.08 -12.91 3.15
C THR A 196 0.38 -13.24 1.69
N ALA A 197 1.49 -12.74 1.19
CA ALA A 197 2.04 -13.09 -0.11
C ALA A 197 3.46 -13.62 0.04
N VAL A 198 3.92 -14.36 -0.96
CA VAL A 198 5.31 -14.77 -1.12
C VAL A 198 5.77 -14.24 -2.46
N THR A 199 6.92 -13.59 -2.52
CA THR A 199 7.43 -13.03 -3.77
C THR A 199 7.70 -14.11 -4.81
N THR A 200 7.33 -13.82 -6.06
CA THR A 200 7.43 -14.73 -7.22
C THR A 200 7.88 -13.93 -8.44
N ASN A 201 7.93 -14.58 -9.59
CA ASN A 201 8.12 -13.85 -10.84
C ASN A 201 6.85 -13.06 -11.19
N SER A 202 7.03 -11.83 -11.64
CA SER A 202 5.94 -10.98 -12.15
C SER A 202 5.21 -11.67 -13.31
N PRO A 203 3.88 -11.76 -13.28
CA PRO A 203 3.10 -12.37 -14.36
C PRO A 203 3.16 -11.56 -15.66
N THR A 204 3.56 -10.28 -15.58
CA THR A 204 3.59 -9.38 -16.73
C THR A 204 4.99 -9.25 -17.33
N THR A 205 6.01 -9.05 -16.47
CA THR A 205 7.40 -8.81 -16.92
C THR A 205 8.27 -10.05 -16.83
N GLY A 206 7.89 -11.06 -16.02
CA GLY A 206 8.72 -12.21 -15.67
C GLY A 206 9.83 -11.90 -14.66
N GLU A 207 9.94 -10.67 -14.17
CA GLU A 207 10.94 -10.26 -13.18
C GLU A 207 10.70 -10.93 -11.84
N ALA A 208 11.75 -11.45 -11.21
CA ALA A 208 11.69 -12.07 -9.90
C ALA A 208 11.44 -11.01 -8.80
N GLY A 209 10.98 -11.48 -7.63
CA GLY A 209 10.79 -10.63 -6.45
C GLY A 209 9.45 -9.91 -6.38
N TYR A 210 8.56 -10.16 -7.33
CA TYR A 210 7.25 -9.50 -7.41
C TYR A 210 6.27 -10.01 -6.35
N TYR A 211 5.51 -9.07 -5.78
CA TYR A 211 4.32 -9.34 -4.97
C TYR A 211 3.22 -8.31 -5.25
N ASN A 212 1.97 -8.68 -5.00
CA ASN A 212 0.83 -7.77 -5.12
C ASN A 212 -0.31 -8.19 -4.21
N PHE A 213 -0.94 -7.20 -3.58
CA PHE A 213 -2.18 -7.33 -2.81
C PHE A 213 -3.29 -6.57 -3.50
N THR A 214 -4.42 -7.21 -3.75
CA THR A 214 -5.65 -6.55 -4.19
C THR A 214 -6.46 -6.21 -2.95
N VAL A 215 -6.81 -4.93 -2.80
CA VAL A 215 -7.43 -4.38 -1.59
C VAL A 215 -8.59 -3.46 -1.90
N ASP A 216 -9.54 -3.34 -1.00
CA ASP A 216 -10.55 -2.27 -1.04
C ASP A 216 -9.90 -0.92 -0.70
N PRO A 217 -10.51 0.23 -1.01
CA PRO A 217 -10.03 1.52 -0.51
C PRO A 217 -9.87 1.52 1.01
N GLY A 218 -8.79 2.15 1.51
CA GLY A 218 -8.47 2.16 2.93
C GLY A 218 -6.98 2.40 3.21
N THR A 219 -6.59 2.30 4.48
CA THR A 219 -5.22 2.51 4.94
C THR A 219 -4.58 1.20 5.39
N TYR A 220 -3.38 0.91 4.89
CA TYR A 220 -2.67 -0.35 5.06
C TYR A 220 -1.22 -0.14 5.45
N ILE A 221 -0.60 -1.19 5.99
CA ILE A 221 0.83 -1.29 6.24
C ILE A 221 1.32 -2.55 5.54
N VAL A 222 2.39 -2.45 4.76
CA VAL A 222 3.10 -3.61 4.22
C VAL A 222 4.27 -3.95 5.13
N MET A 223 4.45 -5.23 5.44
CA MET A 223 5.62 -5.74 6.17
C MET A 223 6.37 -6.75 5.33
N VAL A 224 7.64 -6.48 5.06
CA VAL A 224 8.56 -7.41 4.43
C VAL A 224 9.31 -8.18 5.51
N MET A 225 9.27 -9.51 5.46
CA MET A 225 9.99 -10.37 6.39
C MET A 225 11.33 -10.76 5.78
N ALA A 226 12.41 -10.09 6.18
CA ALA A 226 13.75 -10.40 5.70
C ALA A 226 14.09 -11.87 5.99
N PRO A 227 14.55 -12.65 4.98
CA PRO A 227 15.04 -14.00 5.18
C PRO A 227 16.23 -14.05 6.15
N THR A 228 16.41 -15.20 6.80
CA THR A 228 17.57 -15.40 7.70
C THR A 228 18.90 -15.11 6.99
N GLY A 229 19.74 -14.30 7.62
CA GLY A 229 21.04 -13.87 7.09
C GLY A 229 20.98 -12.64 6.19
N THR A 230 19.79 -12.07 5.98
CA THR A 230 19.63 -10.80 5.24
C THR A 230 19.04 -9.71 6.14
N THR A 231 19.21 -8.47 5.72
CA THR A 231 18.69 -7.27 6.38
C THR A 231 18.04 -6.38 5.32
N ILE A 232 16.98 -5.66 5.70
CA ILE A 232 16.35 -4.68 4.81
C ILE A 232 17.25 -3.45 4.69
N SER A 233 17.43 -2.97 3.46
CA SER A 233 18.26 -1.82 3.16
C SER A 233 17.67 -0.53 3.74
N PRO A 234 18.51 0.41 4.21
CA PRO A 234 18.07 1.75 4.58
C PRO A 234 17.64 2.54 3.34
N ASN A 235 17.04 3.72 3.56
CA ASN A 235 16.61 4.69 2.54
C ASN A 235 15.45 4.24 1.63
N GLY A 236 14.93 3.02 1.79
CA GLY A 236 13.72 2.57 1.12
C GLY A 236 12.45 2.88 1.91
N PRO A 237 11.27 2.58 1.36
CA PRO A 237 9.98 2.81 2.02
C PRO A 237 9.72 1.88 3.20
N VAL A 238 10.44 0.76 3.29
CA VAL A 238 10.32 -0.23 4.36
C VAL A 238 11.35 0.05 5.45
N ASN A 239 10.89 0.22 6.69
CA ASN A 239 11.76 0.44 7.84
C ASN A 239 12.65 -0.79 8.11
N PRO A 240 13.99 -0.68 8.10
CA PRO A 240 14.89 -1.81 8.23
C PRO A 240 14.82 -2.55 9.57
N THR A 241 14.37 -1.87 10.63
CA THR A 241 14.27 -2.47 11.96
C THR A 241 12.98 -3.24 12.16
N THR A 242 11.86 -2.71 11.64
CA THR A 242 10.54 -3.30 11.88
C THR A 242 10.03 -4.12 10.71
N GLY A 243 10.59 -3.93 9.53
CA GLY A 243 10.09 -4.49 8.27
C GLY A 243 8.82 -3.83 7.74
N ASN A 244 8.28 -2.81 8.40
CA ASN A 244 7.02 -2.17 8.03
C ASN A 244 7.25 -0.91 7.19
N THR A 245 6.30 -0.64 6.28
CA THR A 245 6.15 0.68 5.65
C THR A 245 5.50 1.68 6.61
N ALA A 246 5.54 2.96 6.27
CA ALA A 246 4.55 3.92 6.77
C ALA A 246 3.13 3.51 6.30
N PRO A 247 2.06 4.04 6.93
CA PRO A 247 0.70 3.83 6.45
C PRO A 247 0.53 4.28 5.00
N ILE A 248 -0.11 3.42 4.18
CA ILE A 248 -0.36 3.62 2.76
C ILE A 248 -1.86 3.76 2.56
N THR A 249 -2.30 4.88 2.01
CA THR A 249 -3.71 5.06 1.63
C THR A 249 -3.92 4.60 0.20
N VAL A 250 -4.91 3.72 0.01
CA VAL A 250 -5.38 3.24 -1.28
C VAL A 250 -6.77 3.78 -1.52
N THR A 251 -6.96 4.46 -2.65
CA THR A 251 -8.27 4.94 -3.09
C THR A 251 -8.85 4.05 -4.17
N SER A 252 -10.12 4.23 -4.52
CA SER A 252 -10.81 3.45 -5.54
C SER A 252 -10.00 3.33 -6.84
N GLY A 253 -9.68 2.09 -7.23
CA GLY A 253 -8.94 1.76 -8.45
C GLY A 253 -7.48 2.20 -8.50
N SER A 254 -6.91 2.74 -7.42
CA SER A 254 -5.51 3.17 -7.40
C SER A 254 -4.55 1.99 -7.30
N THR A 255 -3.34 2.19 -7.82
CA THR A 255 -2.24 1.22 -7.73
C THR A 255 -1.05 1.89 -7.04
N ASN A 256 -0.57 1.28 -5.97
CA ASN A 256 0.67 1.69 -5.31
C ASN A 256 1.79 0.69 -5.68
N THR A 257 2.84 1.19 -6.33
CA THR A 257 4.03 0.45 -6.77
C THR A 257 5.30 1.03 -6.14
N THR A 258 5.21 1.60 -4.94
CA THR A 258 6.33 2.23 -4.25
C THR A 258 6.68 1.57 -2.92
N THR A 259 6.23 0.33 -2.72
CA THR A 259 6.46 -0.43 -1.48
C THR A 259 7.59 -1.45 -1.61
N ASP A 260 8.65 -1.02 -2.25
CA ASP A 260 9.81 -1.85 -2.57
C ASP A 260 10.72 -2.12 -1.37
N ALA A 261 11.46 -3.24 -1.39
CA ALA A 261 12.44 -3.53 -0.37
C ALA A 261 13.72 -4.13 -0.95
N GLY A 262 14.83 -3.44 -0.73
CA GLY A 262 16.17 -4.00 -0.93
C GLY A 262 16.57 -4.89 0.24
N LEU A 263 17.20 -6.01 -0.04
CA LEU A 263 17.78 -6.93 0.93
C LEU A 263 19.28 -7.03 0.71
N TYR A 264 20.06 -6.92 1.77
CA TYR A 264 21.51 -7.15 1.71
C TYR A 264 21.95 -8.15 2.79
N GLN A 265 23.08 -8.78 2.58
CA GLN A 265 23.77 -9.50 3.65
C GLN A 265 24.77 -8.54 4.31
N ALA A 266 24.74 -8.50 5.63
CA ALA A 266 25.63 -7.64 6.38
C ALA A 266 27.09 -8.11 6.20
N ALA A 267 27.96 -7.18 5.88
CA ALA A 267 29.36 -7.42 5.71
C ALA A 267 30.15 -7.25 7.03
N ARG A 268 31.41 -7.60 7.02
CA ARG A 268 32.34 -7.42 8.12
C ARG A 268 33.71 -7.01 7.61
N ILE A 269 34.47 -6.30 8.46
CA ILE A 269 35.87 -5.95 8.24
C ILE A 269 36.62 -6.14 9.55
N GLY A 270 37.73 -6.80 9.49
CA GLY A 270 38.55 -7.05 10.68
C GLY A 270 39.79 -7.86 10.31
N ASN A 271 40.77 -7.80 11.15
CA ASN A 271 42.00 -8.59 11.11
C ASN A 271 42.81 -8.36 12.38
N TYR A 272 44.13 -8.29 12.28
CA TYR A 272 45.03 -8.15 13.41
C TYR A 272 45.86 -6.88 13.35
N VAL A 273 46.22 -6.36 14.53
CA VAL A 273 47.30 -5.38 14.74
C VAL A 273 48.43 -6.14 15.44
N TRP A 274 49.62 -6.17 14.84
CA TRP A 274 50.77 -6.95 15.34
C TRP A 274 52.02 -6.11 15.49
N PHE A 275 52.99 -6.67 16.14
CA PHE A 275 54.31 -6.07 16.36
C PHE A 275 55.27 -6.54 15.24
N ASP A 276 55.39 -5.75 14.21
CA ASP A 276 56.30 -5.99 13.07
C ASP A 276 57.72 -5.68 13.54
N THR A 277 58.49 -6.76 13.77
CA THR A 277 59.80 -6.73 14.42
C THR A 277 60.93 -6.40 13.46
N ASP A 278 60.81 -6.73 12.19
CA ASP A 278 61.81 -6.50 11.16
C ASP A 278 61.41 -5.40 10.17
N LYS A 279 60.18 -4.90 10.26
CA LYS A 279 59.60 -3.81 9.44
C LYS A 279 59.44 -4.17 7.97
N ASP A 280 59.19 -5.41 7.69
CA ASP A 280 58.93 -5.83 6.31
C ASP A 280 57.46 -5.69 5.90
N GLY A 281 56.57 -5.44 6.83
CA GLY A 281 55.12 -5.24 6.63
C GLY A 281 54.35 -6.54 6.47
N VAL A 282 54.94 -7.70 6.79
CA VAL A 282 54.30 -9.00 6.78
C VAL A 282 54.25 -9.57 8.18
N GLN A 283 53.11 -10.12 8.60
CA GLN A 283 52.96 -10.78 9.88
C GLN A 283 53.60 -12.17 9.87
N ASP A 284 54.80 -12.29 10.41
CA ASP A 284 55.53 -13.53 10.54
C ASP A 284 55.04 -14.38 11.72
N GLY A 285 55.33 -15.71 11.66
CA GLY A 285 54.90 -16.67 12.68
C GLY A 285 55.48 -16.43 14.10
N ASN A 286 56.50 -15.59 14.23
CA ASN A 286 57.10 -15.15 15.49
C ASN A 286 56.66 -13.75 15.94
N GLU A 287 55.78 -13.12 15.18
CA GLU A 287 55.25 -11.77 15.47
C GLU A 287 53.92 -11.86 16.18
N SER A 288 53.88 -11.29 17.35
CA SER A 288 52.70 -11.32 18.19
C SER A 288 51.76 -10.15 17.93
N GLY A 289 50.46 -10.43 17.90
CA GLY A 289 49.45 -9.41 17.90
C GLY A 289 49.49 -8.51 19.16
N ILE A 290 48.96 -7.33 19.08
CA ILE A 290 49.00 -6.33 20.16
C ILE A 290 47.56 -5.98 20.57
N ASN A 291 47.20 -6.24 21.84
CA ASN A 291 45.93 -5.84 22.44
C ASN A 291 45.96 -4.38 22.92
N GLY A 292 44.80 -3.76 23.04
CA GLY A 292 44.61 -2.44 23.62
C GLY A 292 44.75 -1.26 22.66
N PHE A 293 44.91 -1.52 21.34
CA PHE A 293 44.93 -0.47 20.33
C PHE A 293 43.50 -0.12 19.91
N VAL A 294 43.20 1.16 19.85
CA VAL A 294 41.92 1.64 19.32
C VAL A 294 41.94 1.57 17.82
N VAL A 295 40.91 0.97 17.23
CA VAL A 295 40.69 0.91 15.79
C VAL A 295 39.36 1.63 15.47
N ASN A 296 39.43 2.62 14.62
CA ASN A 296 38.28 3.36 14.11
C ASN A 296 37.97 2.92 12.69
N LEU A 297 36.67 2.76 12.38
CA LEU A 297 36.15 2.49 11.06
C LEU A 297 35.50 3.75 10.50
N TYR A 298 35.89 4.14 9.30
CA TYR A 298 35.30 5.27 8.58
C TYR A 298 34.71 4.83 7.26
N ASN A 299 33.67 5.52 6.80
CA ASN A 299 33.16 5.35 5.44
C ASN A 299 33.91 6.26 4.44
N SER A 300 33.62 6.12 3.15
CA SER A 300 34.21 6.92 2.05
C SER A 300 33.99 8.44 2.17
N SER A 301 33.05 8.88 2.99
CA SER A 301 32.78 10.30 3.29
C SER A 301 33.54 10.79 4.53
N ASN A 302 34.50 10.04 5.06
CA ASN A 302 35.26 10.32 6.28
C ASN A 302 34.39 10.43 7.55
N ILE A 303 33.22 9.78 7.58
CA ILE A 303 32.36 9.73 8.76
C ILE A 303 32.77 8.49 9.59
N LEU A 304 32.98 8.70 10.90
CA LEU A 304 33.24 7.61 11.84
C LEU A 304 32.00 6.72 11.96
N VAL A 305 32.13 5.45 11.57
CA VAL A 305 31.05 4.45 11.61
C VAL A 305 31.11 3.61 12.87
N GLY A 306 32.31 3.30 13.36
CA GLY A 306 32.49 2.50 14.55
C GLY A 306 33.88 2.63 15.16
N THR A 307 34.01 2.21 16.42
CA THR A 307 35.27 2.14 17.15
C THR A 307 35.32 0.82 17.92
N THR A 308 36.45 0.16 17.86
CA THR A 308 36.73 -1.06 18.67
C THR A 308 38.13 -0.98 19.26
N THR A 309 38.49 -1.95 20.07
CA THR A 309 39.84 -2.07 20.66
C THR A 309 40.34 -3.48 20.41
N THR A 310 41.59 -3.61 19.98
CA THR A 310 42.18 -4.94 19.75
C THR A 310 42.20 -5.76 21.01
N SER A 311 41.84 -7.03 20.89
CA SER A 311 41.75 -8.01 21.96
C SER A 311 42.19 -9.39 21.48
N ASN A 312 42.08 -10.39 22.31
CA ASN A 312 42.29 -11.77 21.85
C ASN A 312 41.14 -12.19 20.94
N ASP A 313 41.48 -12.82 19.81
CA ASP A 313 40.52 -13.45 18.90
C ASP A 313 39.71 -14.52 19.67
N PRO A 314 38.38 -14.46 19.66
CA PRO A 314 37.52 -15.39 20.38
C PRO A 314 37.62 -16.83 19.87
N ASN A 315 38.10 -17.05 18.63
CA ASN A 315 38.22 -18.40 18.03
C ASN A 315 39.59 -19.01 18.24
N THR A 316 40.65 -18.20 18.10
CA THR A 316 42.04 -18.70 18.12
C THR A 316 42.76 -18.40 19.43
N GLY A 317 42.27 -17.40 20.20
CA GLY A 317 42.94 -16.89 21.40
C GLY A 317 44.12 -15.99 21.14
N LEU A 318 44.48 -15.73 19.88
CA LEU A 318 45.63 -14.88 19.52
C LEU A 318 45.34 -13.41 19.82
N PRO A 319 46.33 -12.66 20.33
CA PRO A 319 46.15 -11.24 20.60
C PRO A 319 46.14 -10.38 19.32
N GLY A 320 45.67 -9.15 19.44
CA GLY A 320 45.68 -8.14 18.39
C GLY A 320 44.50 -8.12 17.46
N PHE A 321 43.51 -8.98 17.67
CA PHE A 321 42.30 -9.10 16.84
C PHE A 321 41.36 -7.94 17.03
N TYR A 322 40.77 -7.46 15.93
CA TYR A 322 39.63 -6.56 15.89
C TYR A 322 38.66 -6.96 14.78
N GLU A 323 37.39 -6.69 14.97
CA GLU A 323 36.37 -6.92 13.95
C GLU A 323 35.22 -5.90 14.09
N PHE A 324 34.71 -5.44 12.97
CA PHE A 324 33.45 -4.71 12.81
C PHE A 324 32.50 -5.59 12.03
N THR A 325 31.33 -5.86 12.59
CA THR A 325 30.28 -6.70 11.98
C THR A 325 29.02 -5.91 11.72
N GLY A 326 28.08 -6.47 10.97
CA GLY A 326 26.81 -5.82 10.71
C GLY A 326 26.89 -4.61 9.78
N LEU A 327 27.94 -4.54 8.96
CA LEU A 327 28.20 -3.40 8.09
C LEU A 327 27.31 -3.46 6.85
N LEU A 328 26.83 -2.28 6.43
CA LEU A 328 26.24 -2.10 5.11
C LEU A 328 27.31 -2.37 4.03
N PRO A 329 26.95 -2.93 2.87
CA PRO A 329 27.79 -2.87 1.68
C PRO A 329 28.16 -1.41 1.39
N ASN A 330 29.45 -1.11 1.36
CA ASN A 330 29.96 0.25 1.12
C ASN A 330 31.49 0.22 1.08
N THR A 331 32.11 1.34 0.80
CA THR A 331 33.56 1.54 0.89
C THR A 331 33.93 2.11 2.26
N TYR A 332 34.91 1.47 2.88
CA TYR A 332 35.39 1.80 4.21
C TYR A 332 36.93 1.87 4.25
N TYR A 333 37.46 2.53 5.27
CA TYR A 333 38.83 2.42 5.67
C TYR A 333 38.94 2.38 7.19
N ILE A 334 40.01 1.81 7.73
CA ILE A 334 40.30 1.80 9.16
C ILE A 334 41.40 2.79 9.51
N GLN A 335 41.42 3.22 10.76
CA GLN A 335 42.52 3.94 11.38
C GLN A 335 42.91 3.26 12.68
N VAL A 336 44.15 2.85 12.77
CA VAL A 336 44.73 2.29 14.01
C VAL A 336 45.33 3.42 14.83
N ILE A 337 44.90 3.57 16.07
CA ILE A 337 45.42 4.59 17.00
C ILE A 337 46.29 3.90 18.04
N PRO A 338 47.63 4.04 17.95
CA PRO A 338 48.54 3.48 18.95
C PRO A 338 48.32 4.13 20.32
N THR A 339 48.48 3.33 21.37
CA THR A 339 48.41 3.86 22.75
C THR A 339 49.47 4.93 22.95
N ALA A 340 49.06 6.12 23.41
CA ALA A 340 49.92 7.26 23.58
C ALA A 340 51.10 6.96 24.52
N GLY A 341 52.30 7.40 24.16
CA GLY A 341 53.49 7.29 24.99
C GLY A 341 54.33 6.00 24.82
N LEU A 342 53.84 5.05 24.01
CA LEU A 342 54.60 3.80 23.77
C LEU A 342 55.52 3.82 22.56
N GLY A 343 55.53 4.93 21.76
CA GLY A 343 56.47 5.17 20.67
C GLY A 343 56.25 4.27 19.42
N TYR A 344 55.04 3.69 19.28
CA TYR A 344 54.68 2.91 18.10
C TYR A 344 54.51 3.79 16.86
N SER A 345 54.92 3.23 15.73
CA SER A 345 54.69 3.80 14.38
C SER A 345 54.18 2.69 13.50
N SER A 346 53.30 2.97 12.55
CA SER A 346 52.88 2.01 11.53
C SER A 346 54.03 1.68 10.60
N THR A 347 54.11 0.42 10.20
CA THR A 347 54.94 0.00 9.05
C THR A 347 54.23 0.33 7.75
N ALA A 348 54.99 0.52 6.68
CA ALA A 348 54.43 0.80 5.36
C ALA A 348 53.64 -0.41 4.85
N ALA A 349 52.54 -0.12 4.11
CA ALA A 349 51.80 -1.20 3.43
C ALA A 349 52.71 -2.00 2.50
N ASN A 350 52.67 -3.30 2.60
CA ASN A 350 53.46 -4.19 1.74
C ASN A 350 52.64 -4.64 0.51
N ASN A 351 52.67 -3.87 -0.55
CA ASN A 351 51.86 -4.05 -1.75
C ASN A 351 52.44 -5.08 -2.77
N ASN A 352 53.49 -5.80 -2.44
CA ASN A 352 54.23 -6.54 -3.49
C ASN A 352 54.81 -7.89 -3.11
N VAL A 353 54.47 -8.46 -1.98
CA VAL A 353 55.00 -9.80 -1.64
C VAL A 353 53.91 -10.83 -1.85
N THR A 354 54.32 -11.96 -2.41
CA THR A 354 53.54 -13.18 -2.61
C THR A 354 53.07 -13.84 -1.30
N GLY A 355 52.68 -13.05 -0.33
CA GLY A 355 51.95 -13.43 0.86
C GLY A 355 50.47 -13.25 0.61
N THR A 356 49.66 -13.98 1.30
CA THR A 356 48.21 -13.81 1.26
C THR A 356 47.87 -12.44 1.82
N GLU A 357 47.01 -11.66 1.17
CA GLU A 357 46.38 -10.40 1.61
C GLU A 357 45.97 -10.37 3.11
N ALA A 358 45.93 -11.53 3.74
CA ALA A 358 45.55 -11.71 5.14
C ALA A 358 46.70 -11.49 6.16
N SER A 359 47.93 -11.34 5.70
CA SER A 359 49.13 -11.27 6.57
C SER A 359 50.08 -10.11 6.28
N ASP A 360 49.67 -9.16 5.44
CA ASP A 360 50.47 -7.95 5.19
C ASP A 360 49.81 -6.69 5.78
N SER A 361 50.61 -5.63 5.89
CA SER A 361 50.14 -4.34 6.43
C SER A 361 49.41 -3.53 5.37
N ASP A 362 48.15 -3.23 5.60
CA ASP A 362 47.30 -2.38 4.75
C ASP A 362 47.44 -0.87 5.04
N ILE A 363 48.25 -0.50 6.03
CA ILE A 363 48.38 0.90 6.47
C ILE A 363 49.24 1.69 5.50
N ASN A 364 48.63 2.48 4.64
CA ASN A 364 49.31 3.30 3.65
C ASN A 364 49.23 4.80 3.86
N GLY A 365 48.40 5.27 4.81
CA GLY A 365 48.22 6.69 5.10
C GLY A 365 47.42 7.46 4.07
N LEU A 366 46.63 6.80 3.22
CA LEU A 366 45.83 7.44 2.16
C LEU A 366 44.88 8.53 2.72
N HIS A 367 44.27 8.25 3.86
CA HIS A 367 43.32 9.15 4.54
C HIS A 367 43.94 9.88 5.77
N GLY A 368 45.26 9.80 5.92
CA GLY A 368 46.01 10.41 7.05
C GLY A 368 46.86 9.38 7.81
N THR A 369 47.39 9.79 8.95
CA THR A 369 48.29 8.94 9.73
C THR A 369 47.62 7.65 10.21
N ASN A 370 48.27 6.52 9.98
CA ASN A 370 47.87 5.17 10.39
C ASN A 370 46.50 4.72 9.82
N THR A 371 46.15 5.15 8.60
CA THR A 371 44.94 4.69 7.89
C THR A 371 45.26 3.64 6.84
N SER A 372 44.31 2.73 6.61
CA SER A 372 44.39 1.74 5.54
C SER A 372 44.03 2.33 4.18
N THR A 373 44.17 1.51 3.13
CA THR A 373 43.48 1.69 1.85
C THR A 373 41.98 1.62 2.00
N ASP A 374 41.27 2.04 0.95
CA ASP A 374 39.83 1.81 0.83
C ASP A 374 39.54 0.32 0.59
N VAL A 375 38.58 -0.21 1.36
CA VAL A 375 38.04 -1.57 1.20
C VAL A 375 36.57 -1.48 0.83
N THR A 376 36.19 -1.98 -0.34
CA THR A 376 34.82 -2.01 -0.78
C THR A 376 34.18 -3.34 -0.38
N LEU A 377 33.19 -3.29 0.49
CA LEU A 377 32.38 -4.43 0.90
C LEU A 377 31.11 -4.49 0.06
N VAL A 378 30.77 -5.67 -0.41
CA VAL A 378 29.56 -5.96 -1.18
C VAL A 378 28.65 -6.91 -0.39
N SER A 379 27.36 -6.96 -0.75
CA SER A 379 26.43 -7.91 -0.17
C SER A 379 26.76 -9.34 -0.60
N GLY A 380 26.82 -10.24 0.34
CA GLY A 380 27.07 -11.68 0.10
C GLY A 380 28.46 -12.08 0.30
#